data_c63bba22c5536e9c121377f265ad384b
#
_entry.id   c63bba22c5536e9c121377f265ad384b
#
_cell.length_a   1.000
_cell.length_b   1.000
_cell.length_c   1.000
_cell.angle_alpha   90.00
_cell.angle_beta   90.00
_cell.angle_gamma   90.00
#
_symmetry.space_group_name_H-M   'P 1'
#
loop_
_entity.id
_entity.type
_entity.pdbx_description
1 polymer ?
#
loop_
_entity_poly.entity_id
_entity_poly.type
_entity_poly.pdbx_seq_one_letter_code
_entity_poly.pdbx_strand_id
1 'polypeptide(L)'
;MATQTQSQFTQQLKKYYSVYTGGFIAFVILLAIAEQMGLTPKYIGYAFLFATIGLYALIGIMSRTADVSEYYVAGRRVPAFFNGMATGADWMSAASFIGMAGGLYIQGYDGLAFIMGWTGGYVLVALFLAPYLRKFGQFTIPDFLGERYGGNIVRSVGVFAAILCSFTYVVAQIYGVGIITARFTGIEFGIGVFVGLGGILVCSFLGGMRAVTW
;
A
#
# COMPACT_ATOMS: atom_id res chain seq x y z
N MET A 1 -6.18 -11.14 -24.52
CA MET A 1 -6.93 -9.93 -24.11
C MET A 1 -6.45 -8.75 -24.92
N ALA A 2 -7.34 -7.99 -25.57
CA ALA A 2 -6.96 -6.85 -26.39
C ALA A 2 -6.20 -5.81 -25.54
N THR A 3 -5.06 -5.36 -26.04
CA THR A 3 -4.25 -4.28 -25.45
C THR A 3 -5.09 -3.01 -25.39
N GLN A 4 -5.59 -2.66 -24.21
CA GLN A 4 -6.28 -1.38 -24.01
C GLN A 4 -5.30 -0.24 -24.30
N THR A 5 -5.74 0.73 -25.10
CA THR A 5 -4.97 1.96 -25.34
C THR A 5 -4.80 2.70 -24.00
N GLN A 6 -3.68 3.39 -23.79
CA GLN A 6 -3.37 4.14 -22.57
C GLN A 6 -4.48 5.13 -22.18
N SER A 7 -5.18 5.69 -23.17
CA SER A 7 -6.30 6.62 -22.94
C SER A 7 -7.51 5.91 -22.32
N GLN A 8 -7.86 4.73 -22.78
CA GLN A 8 -8.96 3.92 -22.23
C GLN A 8 -8.68 3.48 -20.79
N PHE A 9 -7.43 3.05 -20.52
CA PHE A 9 -7.00 2.70 -19.18
C PHE A 9 -7.10 3.90 -18.21
N THR A 10 -6.64 5.07 -18.62
CA THR A 10 -6.73 6.32 -17.84
C THR A 10 -8.19 6.73 -17.57
N GLN A 11 -9.09 6.59 -18.54
CA GLN A 11 -10.51 6.88 -18.33
C GLN A 11 -11.16 5.92 -17.34
N GLN A 12 -10.83 4.63 -17.42
CA GLN A 12 -11.30 3.65 -16.45
C GLN A 12 -10.80 3.96 -15.04
N LEU A 13 -9.51 4.25 -14.88
CA LEU A 13 -8.96 4.66 -13.59
C LEU A 13 -9.72 5.88 -13.02
N LYS A 14 -9.88 6.94 -13.78
CA LYS A 14 -10.63 8.14 -13.33
C LYS A 14 -12.02 7.79 -12.85
N LYS A 15 -12.75 6.93 -13.60
CA LYS A 15 -14.09 6.49 -13.23
C LYS A 15 -14.07 5.73 -11.89
N TYR A 16 -13.19 4.77 -11.73
CA TYR A 16 -13.11 3.99 -10.50
C TYR A 16 -12.70 4.85 -9.29
N TYR A 17 -11.71 5.72 -9.45
CA TYR A 17 -11.33 6.65 -8.38
C TYR A 17 -12.46 7.61 -8.00
N SER A 18 -13.21 8.14 -8.96
CA SER A 18 -14.36 9.01 -8.68
C SER A 18 -15.47 8.27 -7.92
N VAL A 19 -15.78 7.03 -8.33
CA VAL A 19 -16.76 6.19 -7.65
C VAL A 19 -16.30 5.82 -6.24
N TYR A 20 -15.03 5.44 -6.11
CA TYR A 20 -14.45 5.13 -4.80
C TYR A 20 -14.48 6.34 -3.86
N THR A 21 -13.99 7.49 -4.33
CA THR A 21 -13.94 8.71 -3.51
C THR A 21 -15.33 9.17 -3.10
N GLY A 22 -16.28 9.19 -4.06
CA GLY A 22 -17.67 9.55 -3.77
C GLY A 22 -18.34 8.56 -2.81
N GLY A 23 -18.14 7.27 -3.01
CA GLY A 23 -18.66 6.22 -2.14
C GLY A 23 -18.06 6.29 -0.74
N PHE A 24 -16.76 6.54 -0.62
CA PHE A 24 -16.09 6.70 0.67
C PHE A 24 -16.59 7.93 1.43
N ILE A 25 -16.72 9.07 0.76
CA ILE A 25 -17.27 10.30 1.37
C ILE A 25 -18.71 10.04 1.85
N ALA A 26 -19.55 9.43 1.02
CA ALA A 26 -20.93 9.10 1.39
C ALA A 26 -20.96 8.13 2.59
N PHE A 27 -20.08 7.13 2.63
CA PHE A 27 -19.96 6.20 3.75
C PHE A 27 -19.58 6.92 5.05
N VAL A 28 -18.60 7.82 5.01
CA VAL A 28 -18.18 8.61 6.18
C VAL A 28 -19.32 9.51 6.67
N ILE A 29 -20.03 10.17 5.76
CA ILE A 29 -21.19 11.02 6.11
C ILE A 29 -22.29 10.19 6.78
N LEU A 30 -22.61 9.02 6.21
CA LEU A 30 -23.62 8.12 6.78
C LEU A 30 -23.22 7.64 8.20
N LEU A 31 -21.96 7.31 8.43
CA LEU A 31 -21.50 6.94 9.77
C LEU A 31 -21.54 8.12 10.75
N ALA A 32 -21.19 9.33 10.28
CA ALA A 32 -21.29 10.52 11.13
C ALA A 32 -22.74 10.84 11.52
N ILE A 33 -23.70 10.66 10.59
CA ILE A 33 -25.13 10.79 10.90
C ILE A 33 -25.57 9.70 11.88
N ALA A 34 -25.15 8.47 11.69
CA ALA A 34 -25.47 7.35 12.58
C ALA A 34 -24.92 7.58 14.01
N GLU A 35 -23.73 8.15 14.13
CA GLU A 35 -23.15 8.55 15.41
C GLU A 35 -24.02 9.60 16.11
N GLN A 36 -24.48 10.61 15.39
CA GLN A 36 -25.40 11.64 15.93
C GLN A 36 -26.77 11.04 16.33
N MET A 37 -27.18 9.96 15.69
CA MET A 37 -28.40 9.22 16.03
C MET A 37 -28.21 8.27 17.24
N GLY A 38 -27.02 8.22 17.84
CA GLY A 38 -26.71 7.45 19.04
C GLY A 38 -26.09 6.07 18.79
N LEU A 39 -25.56 5.81 17.58
CA LEU A 39 -24.81 4.59 17.31
C LEU A 39 -23.51 4.58 18.12
N THR A 40 -23.28 3.49 18.86
CA THR A 40 -22.09 3.34 19.69
C THR A 40 -20.80 3.34 18.83
N PRO A 41 -19.73 4.05 19.24
CA PRO A 41 -18.46 4.11 18.50
C PRO A 41 -17.86 2.75 18.12
N LYS A 42 -18.13 1.73 18.93
CA LYS A 42 -17.71 0.35 18.68
C LYS A 42 -18.28 -0.21 17.36
N TYR A 43 -19.56 0.03 17.08
CA TYR A 43 -20.19 -0.42 15.83
C TYR A 43 -19.67 0.38 14.61
N ILE A 44 -19.35 1.65 14.80
CA ILE A 44 -18.70 2.46 13.77
C ILE A 44 -17.32 1.87 13.43
N GLY A 45 -16.54 1.49 14.45
CA GLY A 45 -15.25 0.80 14.26
C GLY A 45 -15.38 -0.50 13.48
N TYR A 46 -16.37 -1.34 13.81
CA TYR A 46 -16.65 -2.57 13.05
C TYR A 46 -17.06 -2.28 11.61
N ALA A 47 -17.94 -1.30 11.39
CA ALA A 47 -18.37 -0.93 10.04
C ALA A 47 -17.18 -0.48 9.18
N PHE A 48 -16.29 0.35 9.73
CA PHE A 48 -15.07 0.78 9.06
C PHE A 48 -14.14 -0.38 8.74
N LEU A 49 -13.87 -1.24 9.71
CA LEU A 49 -12.97 -2.38 9.56
C LEU A 49 -13.47 -3.34 8.48
N PHE A 50 -14.71 -3.79 8.56
CA PHE A 50 -15.25 -4.76 7.62
C PHE A 50 -15.49 -4.16 6.23
N ALA A 51 -15.89 -2.89 6.13
CA ALA A 51 -16.03 -2.22 4.84
C ALA A 51 -14.68 -2.07 4.13
N THR A 52 -13.63 -1.68 4.83
CA THR A 52 -12.28 -1.52 4.24
C THR A 52 -11.67 -2.87 3.86
N ILE A 53 -11.73 -3.87 4.72
CA ILE A 53 -11.24 -5.23 4.42
C ILE A 53 -12.01 -5.82 3.23
N GLY A 54 -13.34 -5.72 3.24
CA GLY A 54 -14.18 -6.21 2.14
C GLY A 54 -13.90 -5.53 0.82
N LEU A 55 -13.68 -4.20 0.83
CA LEU A 55 -13.32 -3.43 -0.34
C LEU A 55 -11.96 -3.87 -0.90
N TYR A 56 -10.94 -3.98 -0.06
CA TYR A 56 -9.61 -4.43 -0.50
C TYR A 56 -9.63 -5.87 -1.03
N ALA A 57 -10.34 -6.77 -0.36
CA ALA A 57 -10.53 -8.13 -0.86
C ALA A 57 -11.23 -8.16 -2.23
N LEU A 58 -12.27 -7.34 -2.41
CA LEU A 58 -12.98 -7.21 -3.68
C LEU A 58 -12.04 -6.68 -4.79
N ILE A 59 -11.27 -5.63 -4.52
CA ILE A 59 -10.28 -5.09 -5.46
C ILE A 59 -9.25 -6.17 -5.80
N GLY A 60 -8.73 -6.91 -4.82
CA GLY A 60 -7.79 -8.00 -5.04
C GLY A 60 -8.35 -9.09 -5.97
N ILE A 61 -9.59 -9.50 -5.74
CA ILE A 61 -10.26 -10.51 -6.56
C ILE A 61 -10.50 -10.00 -8.00
N MET A 62 -10.97 -8.76 -8.14
CA MET A 62 -11.22 -8.14 -9.46
C MET A 62 -9.94 -7.89 -10.25
N SER A 63 -8.84 -7.62 -9.56
CA SER A 63 -7.53 -7.30 -10.14
C SER A 63 -6.63 -8.50 -10.34
N ARG A 64 -7.11 -9.71 -10.03
CA ARG A 64 -6.32 -10.94 -10.15
C ARG A 64 -5.70 -11.07 -11.54
N THR A 65 -4.45 -11.49 -11.61
CA THR A 65 -3.72 -11.67 -12.86
C THR A 65 -2.73 -12.82 -12.74
N ALA A 66 -2.50 -13.53 -13.84
CA ALA A 66 -1.45 -14.53 -13.99
C ALA A 66 -0.27 -14.00 -14.84
N ASP A 67 -0.35 -12.77 -15.35
CA ASP A 67 0.69 -12.15 -16.14
C ASP A 67 1.74 -11.51 -15.21
N VAL A 68 3.00 -11.90 -15.41
CA VAL A 68 4.14 -11.44 -14.58
C VAL A 68 4.33 -9.92 -14.67
N SER A 69 4.18 -9.35 -15.87
CA SER A 69 4.32 -7.90 -16.06
C SER A 69 3.19 -7.12 -15.39
N GLU A 70 1.96 -7.64 -15.45
CA GLU A 70 0.82 -7.02 -14.75
C GLU A 70 0.99 -7.13 -13.22
N TYR A 71 1.48 -8.27 -12.74
CA TYR A 71 1.68 -8.53 -11.31
C TYR A 71 2.75 -7.65 -10.68
N TYR A 72 3.93 -7.53 -11.29
CA TYR A 72 5.06 -6.78 -10.71
C TYR A 72 5.06 -5.30 -11.02
N VAL A 73 4.60 -4.88 -12.20
CA VAL A 73 4.73 -3.49 -12.67
C VAL A 73 3.46 -2.92 -13.30
N ALA A 74 2.30 -3.54 -13.09
CA ALA A 74 1.01 -3.14 -13.66
C ALA A 74 1.08 -2.85 -15.18
N GLY A 75 1.85 -3.70 -15.91
CA GLY A 75 2.08 -3.56 -17.35
C GLY A 75 2.83 -2.30 -17.76
N ARG A 76 3.42 -1.55 -16.84
CA ARG A 76 4.11 -0.26 -17.05
C ARG A 76 3.23 0.81 -17.70
N ARG A 77 1.89 0.72 -17.53
CA ARG A 77 0.90 1.61 -18.18
C ARG A 77 0.32 2.66 -17.25
N VAL A 78 0.66 2.60 -15.96
CA VAL A 78 0.09 3.49 -14.95
C VAL A 78 0.51 4.93 -15.23
N PRO A 79 -0.43 5.89 -15.39
CA PRO A 79 -0.11 7.30 -15.56
C PRO A 79 0.61 7.86 -14.33
N ALA A 80 1.48 8.86 -14.52
CA ALA A 80 2.33 9.42 -13.47
C ALA A 80 1.55 9.88 -12.23
N PHE A 81 0.38 10.50 -12.42
CA PHE A 81 -0.46 10.95 -11.31
C PHE A 81 -0.92 9.78 -10.42
N PHE A 82 -1.48 8.73 -11.02
CA PHE A 82 -1.94 7.56 -10.26
C PHE A 82 -0.80 6.75 -9.65
N ASN A 83 0.34 6.69 -10.34
CA ASN A 83 1.54 6.07 -9.77
C ASN A 83 2.05 6.87 -8.56
N GLY A 84 2.01 8.20 -8.62
CA GLY A 84 2.32 9.06 -7.48
C GLY A 84 1.38 8.83 -6.30
N MET A 85 0.07 8.68 -6.55
CA MET A 85 -0.90 8.35 -5.50
C MET A 85 -0.63 6.98 -4.88
N ALA A 86 -0.35 5.96 -5.69
CA ALA A 86 -0.01 4.61 -5.20
C ALA A 86 1.27 4.62 -4.37
N THR A 87 2.31 5.33 -4.82
CA THR A 87 3.56 5.51 -4.06
C THR A 87 3.32 6.26 -2.75
N GLY A 88 2.50 7.31 -2.77
CA GLY A 88 2.10 8.03 -1.56
C GLY A 88 1.33 7.16 -0.57
N ALA A 89 0.42 6.31 -1.06
CA ALA A 89 -0.33 5.37 -0.24
C ALA A 89 0.59 4.30 0.40
N ASP A 90 1.57 3.80 -0.34
CA ASP A 90 2.58 2.88 0.18
C ASP A 90 3.44 3.53 1.26
N TRP A 91 3.80 4.80 1.08
CA TRP A 91 4.55 5.55 2.08
C TRP A 91 3.75 5.80 3.37
N MET A 92 2.43 5.99 3.29
CA MET A 92 1.52 6.13 4.44
C MET A 92 1.27 4.80 5.16
N SER A 93 2.34 4.18 5.60
CA SER A 93 2.35 2.90 6.31
C SER A 93 2.03 3.07 7.80
N ALA A 94 1.83 1.96 8.52
CA ALA A 94 1.69 1.98 9.96
C ALA A 94 2.91 2.60 10.66
N ALA A 95 4.12 2.34 10.15
CA ALA A 95 5.35 2.91 10.70
C ALA A 95 5.40 4.43 10.53
N SER A 96 5.06 4.96 9.35
CA SER A 96 5.10 6.40 9.10
C SER A 96 3.90 7.14 9.70
N PHE A 97 2.70 6.59 9.59
CA PHE A 97 1.49 7.28 10.05
C PHE A 97 1.26 7.18 11.55
N ILE A 98 1.47 6.00 12.14
CA ILE A 98 1.28 5.78 13.57
C ILE A 98 2.59 6.00 14.33
N GLY A 99 3.66 5.32 13.89
CA GLY A 99 4.95 5.35 14.57
C GLY A 99 5.61 6.73 14.52
N MET A 100 5.74 7.35 13.34
CA MET A 100 6.34 8.68 13.22
C MET A 100 5.45 9.78 13.81
N ALA A 101 4.13 9.70 13.66
CA ALA A 101 3.23 10.68 14.27
C ALA A 101 3.33 10.62 15.81
N GLY A 102 3.37 9.40 16.38
CA GLY A 102 3.60 9.22 17.80
C GLY A 102 4.98 9.71 18.26
N GLY A 103 6.02 9.39 17.49
CA GLY A 103 7.38 9.87 17.73
C GLY A 103 7.48 11.39 17.70
N LEU A 104 6.85 12.04 16.71
CA LEU A 104 6.80 13.49 16.61
C LEU A 104 6.03 14.12 17.78
N TYR A 105 4.94 13.50 18.21
CA TYR A 105 4.19 13.97 19.39
C TYR A 105 5.03 13.96 20.67
N ILE A 106 5.88 12.91 20.85
CA ILE A 106 6.72 12.77 22.05
C ILE A 106 7.98 13.63 21.96
N GLN A 107 8.66 13.67 20.82
CA GLN A 107 9.94 14.35 20.62
C GLN A 107 9.78 15.83 20.23
N GLY A 108 8.60 16.24 19.80
CA GLY A 108 8.36 17.59 19.33
C GLY A 108 9.15 17.93 18.06
N TYR A 109 9.72 19.12 18.02
CA TYR A 109 10.40 19.67 16.83
C TYR A 109 11.56 18.80 16.32
N ASP A 110 12.29 18.15 17.20
CA ASP A 110 13.44 17.30 16.83
C ASP A 110 13.03 16.08 16.00
N GLY A 111 11.79 15.61 16.19
CA GLY A 111 11.21 14.54 15.37
C GLY A 111 11.05 14.90 13.89
N LEU A 112 11.03 16.19 13.52
CA LEU A 112 10.97 16.62 12.12
C LEU A 112 12.19 16.21 11.32
N ALA A 113 13.34 15.99 11.95
CA ALA A 113 14.55 15.53 11.28
C ALA A 113 14.32 14.20 10.55
N PHE A 114 13.56 13.28 11.13
CA PHE A 114 13.20 11.99 10.49
C PHE A 114 12.31 12.20 9.27
N ILE A 115 11.30 13.07 9.36
CA ILE A 115 10.37 13.38 8.28
C ILE A 115 11.11 14.05 7.12
N MET A 116 11.94 15.04 7.41
CA MET A 116 12.72 15.76 6.39
C MET A 116 13.73 14.85 5.70
N GLY A 117 14.46 14.04 6.47
CA GLY A 117 15.42 13.08 5.93
C GLY A 117 14.76 12.03 5.04
N TRP A 118 13.63 11.49 5.45
CA TRP A 118 12.87 10.51 4.69
C TRP A 118 12.31 11.10 3.39
N THR A 119 11.65 12.25 3.47
CA THR A 119 11.12 12.95 2.29
C THR A 119 12.23 13.32 1.32
N GLY A 120 13.34 13.87 1.80
CA GLY A 120 14.52 14.16 1.00
C GLY A 120 15.09 12.91 0.33
N GLY A 121 15.15 11.80 1.02
CA GLY A 121 15.56 10.50 0.47
C GLY A 121 14.71 10.06 -0.72
N TYR A 122 13.39 10.17 -0.62
CA TYR A 122 12.48 9.85 -1.73
C TYR A 122 12.70 10.77 -2.94
N VAL A 123 12.94 12.05 -2.72
CA VAL A 123 13.25 13.00 -3.80
C VAL A 123 14.55 12.60 -4.50
N LEU A 124 15.60 12.25 -3.75
CA LEU A 124 16.86 11.76 -4.32
C LEU A 124 16.68 10.47 -5.13
N VAL A 125 15.91 9.51 -4.61
CA VAL A 125 15.59 8.27 -5.33
C VAL A 125 14.83 8.57 -6.62
N ALA A 126 13.84 9.46 -6.58
CA ALA A 126 13.04 9.82 -7.74
C ALA A 126 13.87 10.51 -8.84
N LEU A 127 14.80 11.36 -8.46
CA LEU A 127 15.61 12.12 -9.41
C LEU A 127 16.82 11.34 -9.95
N PHE A 128 17.52 10.61 -9.08
CA PHE A 128 18.83 10.03 -9.42
C PHE A 128 18.82 8.51 -9.59
N LEU A 129 17.86 7.80 -9.03
CA LEU A 129 17.87 6.33 -9.10
C LEU A 129 16.75 5.77 -9.97
N ALA A 130 15.53 6.21 -9.78
CA ALA A 130 14.37 5.64 -10.46
C ALA A 130 14.45 5.71 -11.99
N PRO A 131 14.92 6.78 -12.64
CA PRO A 131 15.05 6.85 -14.09
C PRO A 131 16.00 5.78 -14.64
N TYR A 132 17.11 5.53 -13.96
CA TYR A 132 18.09 4.51 -14.38
C TYR A 132 17.56 3.10 -14.19
N LEU A 133 16.93 2.79 -13.04
CA LEU A 133 16.31 1.49 -12.80
C LEU A 133 15.21 1.21 -13.82
N ARG A 134 14.37 2.20 -14.12
CA ARG A 134 13.33 2.07 -15.14
C ARG A 134 13.91 1.80 -16.54
N LYS A 135 14.96 2.50 -16.90
CA LYS A 135 15.65 2.33 -18.20
C LYS A 135 16.32 0.95 -18.30
N PHE A 136 16.87 0.46 -17.21
CA PHE A 136 17.46 -0.87 -17.11
C PHE A 136 16.44 -1.99 -17.35
N GLY A 137 15.20 -1.81 -16.90
CA GLY A 137 14.05 -2.60 -17.31
C GLY A 137 13.77 -3.87 -16.52
N GLN A 138 14.52 -4.17 -15.47
CA GLN A 138 14.25 -5.32 -14.60
C GLN A 138 13.05 -5.08 -13.68
N PHE A 139 12.46 -6.17 -13.14
CA PHE A 139 11.28 -6.10 -12.29
C PHE A 139 11.61 -5.89 -10.81
N THR A 140 12.73 -6.45 -10.35
CA THR A 140 13.12 -6.43 -8.94
C THR A 140 14.56 -5.94 -8.76
N ILE A 141 14.89 -5.46 -7.55
CA ILE A 141 16.26 -5.06 -7.22
C ILE A 141 17.24 -6.23 -7.31
N PRO A 142 16.93 -7.45 -6.82
CA PRO A 142 17.79 -8.61 -7.05
C PRO A 142 18.07 -8.92 -8.52
N ASP A 143 17.07 -8.77 -9.39
CA ASP A 143 17.26 -8.96 -10.84
C ASP A 143 18.19 -7.90 -11.41
N PHE A 144 18.00 -6.63 -11.02
CA PHE A 144 18.90 -5.54 -11.40
C PHE A 144 20.36 -5.82 -10.96
N LEU A 145 20.55 -6.27 -9.72
CA LEU A 145 21.89 -6.58 -9.22
C LEU A 145 22.54 -7.75 -9.97
N GLY A 146 21.78 -8.80 -10.24
CA GLY A 146 22.25 -9.95 -11.00
C GLY A 146 22.67 -9.60 -12.42
N GLU A 147 21.90 -8.78 -13.11
CA GLU A 147 22.20 -8.32 -14.48
C GLU A 147 23.35 -7.29 -14.50
N ARG A 148 23.41 -6.42 -13.52
CA ARG A 148 24.42 -5.34 -13.46
C ARG A 148 25.81 -5.82 -13.12
N TYR A 149 25.92 -6.72 -12.15
CA TYR A 149 27.22 -7.21 -11.65
C TYR A 149 27.58 -8.62 -12.10
N GLY A 150 26.64 -9.30 -12.75
CA GLY A 150 26.81 -10.66 -13.23
C GLY A 150 26.75 -11.72 -12.13
N GLY A 151 26.16 -12.88 -12.50
CA GLY A 151 26.20 -14.07 -11.70
C GLY A 151 25.07 -14.28 -10.70
N ASN A 152 24.80 -15.55 -10.47
CA ASN A 152 23.71 -16.00 -9.59
C ASN A 152 23.98 -15.68 -8.10
N ILE A 153 25.25 -15.57 -7.70
CA ILE A 153 25.62 -15.30 -6.31
C ILE A 153 25.13 -13.92 -5.90
N VAL A 154 25.40 -12.89 -6.71
CA VAL A 154 24.97 -11.51 -6.40
C VAL A 154 23.45 -11.39 -6.36
N ARG A 155 22.77 -12.06 -7.31
CA ARG A 155 21.30 -12.14 -7.31
C ARG A 155 20.76 -12.82 -6.05
N SER A 156 21.36 -13.94 -5.62
CA SER A 156 20.95 -14.67 -4.41
C SER A 156 21.15 -13.86 -3.14
N VAL A 157 22.26 -13.15 -3.01
CA VAL A 157 22.51 -12.22 -1.89
C VAL A 157 21.48 -11.08 -1.90
N GLY A 158 21.18 -10.53 -3.07
CA GLY A 158 20.13 -9.52 -3.25
C GLY A 158 18.74 -10.03 -2.83
N VAL A 159 18.38 -11.25 -3.19
CA VAL A 159 17.12 -11.90 -2.78
C VAL A 159 17.06 -12.06 -1.26
N PHE A 160 18.14 -12.58 -0.66
CA PHE A 160 18.19 -12.74 0.80
C PHE A 160 18.03 -11.41 1.54
N ALA A 161 18.75 -10.37 1.11
CA ALA A 161 18.62 -9.03 1.69
C ALA A 161 17.21 -8.46 1.50
N ALA A 162 16.60 -8.62 0.33
CA ALA A 162 15.26 -8.17 0.05
C ALA A 162 14.21 -8.87 0.94
N ILE A 163 14.34 -10.18 1.14
CA ILE A 163 13.47 -10.96 2.03
C ILE A 163 13.60 -10.45 3.47
N LEU A 164 14.82 -10.23 3.96
CA LEU A 164 15.07 -9.77 5.33
C LEU A 164 14.46 -8.38 5.57
N CYS A 165 14.68 -7.44 4.65
CA CYS A 165 14.10 -6.10 4.70
C CYS A 165 12.56 -6.15 4.66
N SER A 166 12.00 -6.92 3.72
CA SER A 166 10.55 -7.05 3.57
C SER A 166 9.90 -7.71 4.79
N PHE A 167 10.53 -8.73 5.36
CA PHE A 167 10.05 -9.38 6.57
C PHE A 167 9.96 -8.39 7.74
N THR A 168 11.02 -7.62 7.98
CA THR A 168 11.04 -6.60 9.04
C THR A 168 9.94 -5.55 8.83
N TYR A 169 9.76 -5.09 7.58
CA TYR A 169 8.72 -4.13 7.23
C TYR A 169 7.31 -4.70 7.47
N VAL A 170 7.04 -5.92 7.02
CA VAL A 170 5.73 -6.58 7.17
C VAL A 170 5.39 -6.78 8.64
N VAL A 171 6.33 -7.15 9.49
CA VAL A 171 6.11 -7.27 10.95
C VAL A 171 5.60 -5.95 11.54
N ALA A 172 6.22 -4.83 11.17
CA ALA A 172 5.78 -3.50 11.63
C ALA A 172 4.38 -3.15 11.14
N GLN A 173 4.03 -3.51 9.89
CA GLN A 173 2.69 -3.27 9.34
C GLN A 173 1.62 -4.10 10.06
N ILE A 174 1.87 -5.39 10.27
CA ILE A 174 0.95 -6.30 10.96
C ILE A 174 0.71 -5.83 12.41
N TYR A 175 1.77 -5.41 13.09
CA TYR A 175 1.68 -4.84 14.43
C TYR A 175 0.77 -3.60 14.47
N GLY A 176 0.96 -2.67 13.52
CA GLY A 176 0.12 -1.48 13.38
C GLY A 176 -1.36 -1.80 13.12
N VAL A 177 -1.63 -2.75 12.23
CA VAL A 177 -3.01 -3.23 11.97
C VAL A 177 -3.63 -3.81 13.23
N GLY A 178 -2.89 -4.61 13.99
CA GLY A 178 -3.34 -5.17 15.26
C GLY A 178 -3.73 -4.08 16.28
N ILE A 179 -2.90 -3.06 16.45
CA ILE A 179 -3.17 -1.93 17.35
C ILE A 179 -4.45 -1.19 16.93
N ILE A 180 -4.56 -0.82 15.64
CA ILE A 180 -5.72 -0.09 15.12
C ILE A 180 -7.00 -0.90 15.35
N THR A 181 -6.97 -2.18 14.96
CA THR A 181 -8.13 -3.06 15.10
C THR A 181 -8.53 -3.21 16.56
N ALA A 182 -7.60 -3.50 17.46
CA ALA A 182 -7.87 -3.61 18.89
C ALA A 182 -8.44 -2.31 19.47
N ARG A 183 -7.88 -1.16 19.08
CA ARG A 183 -8.31 0.14 19.61
C ARG A 183 -9.72 0.51 19.18
N PHE A 184 -10.07 0.29 17.91
CA PHE A 184 -11.37 0.73 17.38
C PHE A 184 -12.50 -0.26 17.61
N THR A 185 -12.19 -1.56 17.66
CA THR A 185 -13.23 -2.60 17.81
C THR A 185 -13.33 -3.19 19.21
N GLY A 186 -12.29 -3.02 20.03
CA GLY A 186 -12.18 -3.69 21.34
C GLY A 186 -11.91 -5.19 21.22
N ILE A 187 -11.55 -5.70 20.04
CA ILE A 187 -11.13 -7.10 19.83
C ILE A 187 -9.72 -7.26 20.39
N GLU A 188 -9.42 -8.46 20.90
CA GLU A 188 -8.07 -8.81 21.33
C GLU A 188 -7.04 -8.59 20.20
N PHE A 189 -5.88 -8.06 20.54
CA PHE A 189 -4.82 -7.74 19.61
C PHE A 189 -4.46 -8.89 18.67
N GLY A 190 -4.31 -10.11 19.19
CA GLY A 190 -3.99 -11.28 18.38
C GLY A 190 -5.04 -11.59 17.30
N ILE A 191 -6.32 -11.50 17.65
CA ILE A 191 -7.43 -11.68 16.69
C ILE A 191 -7.43 -10.56 15.66
N GLY A 192 -7.20 -9.33 16.10
CA GLY A 192 -7.11 -8.17 15.20
C GLY A 192 -6.01 -8.29 14.15
N VAL A 193 -4.87 -8.83 14.53
CA VAL A 193 -3.76 -9.17 13.62
C VAL A 193 -4.20 -10.14 12.53
N PHE A 194 -4.85 -11.25 12.88
CA PHE A 194 -5.28 -12.25 11.89
C PHE A 194 -6.37 -11.73 10.95
N VAL A 195 -7.32 -10.96 11.46
CA VAL A 195 -8.38 -10.34 10.65
C VAL A 195 -7.79 -9.38 9.62
N GLY A 196 -6.89 -8.49 10.05
CA GLY A 196 -6.23 -7.54 9.16
C GLY A 196 -5.31 -8.22 8.14
N LEU A 197 -4.54 -9.21 8.59
CA LEU A 197 -3.65 -9.99 7.71
C LEU A 197 -4.43 -10.72 6.62
N GLY A 198 -5.60 -11.29 6.94
CA GLY A 198 -6.46 -11.97 5.96
C GLY A 198 -6.84 -11.07 4.79
N GLY A 199 -7.26 -9.83 5.06
CA GLY A 199 -7.59 -8.85 4.02
C GLY A 199 -6.39 -8.47 3.14
N ILE A 200 -5.24 -8.23 3.77
CA ILE A 200 -4.00 -7.89 3.05
C ILE A 200 -3.54 -9.06 2.16
N LEU A 201 -3.58 -10.29 2.67
CA LEU A 201 -3.16 -11.47 1.90
C LEU A 201 -4.02 -11.68 0.65
N VAL A 202 -5.35 -11.56 0.78
CA VAL A 202 -6.24 -11.72 -0.38
C VAL A 202 -5.92 -10.68 -1.46
N CYS A 203 -5.73 -9.43 -1.08
CA CYS A 203 -5.41 -8.36 -2.02
C CYS A 203 -4.04 -8.57 -2.69
N SER A 204 -3.00 -8.80 -1.89
CA SER A 204 -1.62 -8.89 -2.38
C SER A 204 -1.35 -10.14 -3.20
N PHE A 205 -1.88 -11.30 -2.77
CA PHE A 205 -1.64 -12.58 -3.44
C PHE A 205 -2.27 -12.65 -4.83
N LEU A 206 -3.47 -12.09 -4.99
CA LEU A 206 -4.24 -12.22 -6.23
C LEU A 206 -3.88 -11.18 -7.27
N GLY A 207 -3.56 -9.96 -6.86
CA GLY A 207 -3.45 -8.84 -7.80
C GLY A 207 -2.09 -8.14 -7.89
N GLY A 208 -1.22 -8.31 -6.89
CA GLY A 208 0.09 -7.63 -6.86
C GLY A 208 -0.01 -6.12 -7.09
N MET A 209 0.93 -5.55 -7.85
CA MET A 209 0.95 -4.12 -8.18
C MET A 209 -0.30 -3.64 -8.93
N ARG A 210 -0.95 -4.52 -9.69
CA ARG A 210 -2.21 -4.18 -10.34
C ARG A 210 -3.30 -3.88 -9.32
N ALA A 211 -3.45 -4.69 -8.27
CA ALA A 211 -4.42 -4.45 -7.20
C ALA A 211 -4.09 -3.18 -6.39
N VAL A 212 -2.80 -2.93 -6.13
CA VAL A 212 -2.35 -1.73 -5.40
C VAL A 212 -2.63 -0.45 -6.17
N THR A 213 -2.67 -0.51 -7.52
CA THR A 213 -2.91 0.66 -8.36
C THR A 213 -4.41 0.97 -8.55
N TRP A 214 -5.28 -0.04 -8.44
CA TRP A 214 -6.74 0.09 -8.53
C TRP A 214 -7.35 0.47 -7.19
#